data_a5c5bccfcae8f821041f6fa28dc3b7c5
#
_entry.id   a5c5bccfcae8f821041f6fa28dc3b7c5
#
_cell.length_a   1.000
_cell.length_b   1.000
_cell.length_c   1.000
_cell.angle_alpha   90.00
_cell.angle_beta   90.00
_cell.angle_gamma   90.00
#
_symmetry.space_group_name_H-M   'P 1'
#
loop_
_entity.id
_entity.type
_entity.pdbx_description
1 polymer ?
#
loop_
_entity_poly.entity_id
_entity_poly.type
_entity_poly.pdbx_seq_one_letter_code
_entity_poly.pdbx_strand_id
1 'polypeptide(L)'
;MVLASVDPPEAQLAMDHTWHLPFRWVSDPDGAQLARPLDAWDAEASIFRPVVIAVAPDGREVFRELSRDFTDRTDDEPVLTAIEALGLPALPEPAPWAPEGVAPQPSKRAFKPSSFIPYFRAIRFNTMALSQRMVDERDRDQLVTEQRMAESFLATFDEWRAEHPPDEQARS
;
A
#
# COMPACT_ATOMS: atom_id res chain seq x y z
N MET A 1 -9.77 7.38 -0.42
CA MET A 1 -9.32 6.00 -0.71
C MET A 1 -9.56 5.11 0.50
N VAL A 2 -9.79 3.81 0.29
CA VAL A 2 -9.94 2.80 1.35
C VAL A 2 -8.86 1.74 1.14
N LEU A 3 -8.17 1.36 2.22
CA LEU A 3 -7.27 0.21 2.25
C LEU A 3 -7.96 -0.93 3.01
N ALA A 4 -7.87 -2.15 2.49
CA ALA A 4 -8.39 -3.34 3.14
C ALA A 4 -7.29 -4.36 3.36
N SER A 5 -7.27 -4.99 4.53
CA SER A 5 -6.34 -6.08 4.85
C SER A 5 -6.94 -7.06 5.83
N VAL A 6 -6.25 -8.19 6.03
CA VAL A 6 -6.59 -9.17 7.07
C VAL A 6 -6.16 -8.74 8.49
N ASP A 7 -5.39 -7.65 8.59
CA ASP A 7 -4.89 -7.18 9.88
C ASP A 7 -6.02 -6.68 10.76
N PRO A 8 -5.94 -6.87 12.08
CA PRO A 8 -6.93 -6.37 13.02
C PRO A 8 -6.88 -4.83 13.09
N PRO A 9 -8.00 -4.17 13.48
CA PRO A 9 -8.11 -2.72 13.51
C PRO A 9 -7.01 -2.02 14.33
N GLU A 10 -6.55 -2.63 15.41
CA GLU A 10 -5.50 -2.10 16.29
C GLU A 10 -4.15 -1.99 15.55
N ALA A 11 -3.84 -2.98 14.71
CA ALA A 11 -2.62 -3.00 13.92
C ALA A 11 -2.70 -1.99 12.75
N GLN A 12 -3.86 -1.89 12.11
CA GLN A 12 -4.12 -0.89 11.06
C GLN A 12 -3.99 0.53 11.62
N LEU A 13 -4.58 0.79 12.80
CA LEU A 13 -4.49 2.09 13.47
C LEU A 13 -3.04 2.43 13.87
N ALA A 14 -2.28 1.44 14.34
CA ALA A 14 -0.87 1.64 14.66
C ALA A 14 -0.03 1.97 13.41
N MET A 15 -0.35 1.38 12.27
CA MET A 15 0.28 1.69 10.99
C MET A 15 -0.08 3.10 10.53
N ASP A 16 -1.36 3.46 10.62
CA ASP A 16 -1.85 4.80 10.29
C ASP A 16 -1.14 5.88 11.11
N HIS A 17 -1.04 5.72 12.43
CA HIS A 17 -0.33 6.64 13.32
C HIS A 17 1.18 6.72 13.03
N THR A 18 1.78 5.61 12.60
CA THR A 18 3.21 5.57 12.30
C THR A 18 3.56 6.29 11.00
N TRP A 19 2.69 6.17 9.98
CA TRP A 19 2.96 6.62 8.63
C TRP A 19 2.12 7.81 8.19
N HIS A 20 1.19 8.29 9.04
CA HIS A 20 0.28 9.42 8.76
C HIS A 20 -0.43 9.27 7.41
N LEU A 21 -1.04 8.08 7.20
CA LEU A 21 -1.65 7.73 5.93
C LEU A 21 -3.02 8.41 5.78
N PRO A 22 -3.33 9.05 4.64
CA PRO A 22 -4.59 9.76 4.43
C PRO A 22 -5.71 8.81 3.99
N PHE A 23 -5.77 7.60 4.55
CA PHE A 23 -6.67 6.54 4.10
C PHE A 23 -7.61 6.10 5.21
N ARG A 24 -8.72 5.50 4.81
CA ARG A 24 -9.58 4.71 5.70
C ARG A 24 -9.22 3.25 5.59
N TRP A 25 -9.30 2.53 6.69
CA TRP A 25 -8.98 1.13 6.75
C TRP A 25 -10.21 0.27 6.94
N VAL A 26 -10.19 -0.93 6.36
CA VAL A 26 -11.16 -1.99 6.61
C VAL A 26 -10.41 -3.26 6.98
N SER A 27 -10.71 -3.78 8.16
CA SER A 27 -10.25 -5.09 8.61
C SER A 27 -11.23 -6.15 8.14
N ASP A 28 -10.75 -7.12 7.38
CA ASP A 28 -11.54 -8.23 6.83
C ASP A 28 -10.73 -9.53 6.99
N PRO A 29 -10.60 -10.05 8.23
CA PRO A 29 -9.67 -11.13 8.57
C PRO A 29 -9.94 -12.46 7.86
N ASP A 30 -11.18 -12.73 7.49
CA ASP A 30 -11.60 -13.95 6.79
C ASP A 30 -12.00 -13.71 5.33
N GLY A 31 -11.89 -12.46 4.87
CA GLY A 31 -12.21 -12.06 3.52
C GLY A 31 -13.71 -12.03 3.19
N ALA A 32 -14.58 -12.17 4.20
CA ALA A 32 -16.02 -12.33 3.97
C ALA A 32 -16.71 -11.02 3.55
N GLN A 33 -16.20 -9.87 4.02
CA GLN A 33 -16.84 -8.57 3.80
C GLN A 33 -16.47 -7.97 2.43
N LEU A 34 -15.21 -8.05 2.03
CA LEU A 34 -14.69 -7.40 0.83
C LEU A 34 -13.92 -8.35 -0.09
N ALA A 35 -12.96 -9.12 0.45
CA ALA A 35 -12.03 -9.84 -0.40
C ALA A 35 -12.71 -10.90 -1.26
N ARG A 36 -13.62 -11.72 -0.69
CA ARG A 36 -14.35 -12.75 -1.43
C ARG A 36 -15.40 -12.15 -2.38
N PRO A 37 -16.26 -11.21 -1.96
CA PRO A 37 -17.19 -10.55 -2.87
C PRO A 37 -16.53 -9.84 -4.05
N LEU A 38 -15.32 -9.32 -3.86
CA LEU A 38 -14.55 -8.62 -4.89
C LEU A 38 -13.59 -9.53 -5.67
N ASP A 39 -13.66 -10.86 -5.50
CA ASP A 39 -12.75 -11.84 -6.10
C ASP A 39 -11.26 -11.50 -5.87
N ALA A 40 -10.96 -11.01 -4.68
CA ALA A 40 -9.62 -10.59 -4.24
C ALA A 40 -9.06 -11.45 -3.09
N TRP A 41 -9.60 -12.67 -2.89
CA TRP A 41 -9.17 -13.57 -1.82
C TRP A 41 -8.21 -14.64 -2.33
N ASP A 42 -7.07 -14.77 -1.67
CA ASP A 42 -6.19 -15.91 -1.79
C ASP A 42 -6.55 -16.94 -0.72
N ALA A 43 -7.16 -18.04 -1.14
CA ALA A 43 -7.62 -19.09 -0.21
C ALA A 43 -6.47 -19.93 0.35
N GLU A 44 -5.36 -20.03 -0.35
CA GLU A 44 -4.18 -20.80 0.10
C GLU A 44 -3.42 -20.03 1.17
N ALA A 45 -3.15 -18.75 0.93
CA ALA A 45 -2.44 -17.90 1.85
C ALA A 45 -3.35 -17.29 2.94
N SER A 46 -4.69 -17.35 2.77
CA SER A 46 -5.68 -16.72 3.65
C SER A 46 -5.46 -15.21 3.81
N ILE A 47 -5.21 -14.53 2.71
CA ILE A 47 -4.99 -13.08 2.64
C ILE A 47 -5.69 -12.47 1.42
N PHE A 48 -5.72 -11.14 1.35
CA PHE A 48 -6.04 -10.46 0.11
C PHE A 48 -4.98 -10.71 -0.95
N ARG A 49 -5.40 -10.97 -2.20
CA ARG A 49 -4.53 -10.74 -3.36
C ARG A 49 -4.31 -9.24 -3.52
N PRO A 50 -3.12 -8.80 -3.91
CA PRO A 50 -2.90 -7.39 -4.20
C PRO A 50 -3.78 -6.96 -5.38
N VAL A 51 -4.71 -6.05 -5.13
CA VAL A 51 -5.67 -5.56 -6.12
C VAL A 51 -5.96 -4.08 -5.90
N VAL A 52 -6.07 -3.34 -6.99
CA VAL A 52 -6.60 -1.98 -7.01
C VAL A 52 -7.93 -1.97 -7.75
N ILE A 53 -8.97 -1.44 -7.11
CA ILE A 53 -10.31 -1.34 -7.68
C ILE A 53 -10.81 0.08 -7.52
N ALA A 54 -11.25 0.72 -8.61
CA ALA A 54 -11.97 1.97 -8.55
C ALA A 54 -13.46 1.75 -8.86
N VAL A 55 -14.30 2.32 -8.01
CA VAL A 55 -15.76 2.18 -8.08
C VAL A 55 -16.39 3.56 -8.17
N ALA A 56 -17.26 3.76 -9.16
CA ALA A 56 -18.05 4.98 -9.31
C ALA A 56 -19.12 5.08 -8.21
N PRO A 57 -19.70 6.28 -7.96
CA PRO A 57 -20.73 6.47 -6.93
C PRO A 57 -22.00 5.65 -7.10
N ASP A 58 -22.29 5.18 -8.31
CA ASP A 58 -23.40 4.29 -8.65
C ASP A 58 -23.12 2.81 -8.34
N GLY A 59 -21.90 2.49 -7.82
CA GLY A 59 -21.45 1.14 -7.54
C GLY A 59 -20.80 0.41 -8.72
N ARG A 60 -20.72 1.03 -9.89
CA ARG A 60 -20.09 0.43 -11.06
C ARG A 60 -18.58 0.46 -10.95
N GLU A 61 -17.94 -0.68 -11.14
CA GLU A 61 -16.49 -0.78 -11.23
C GLU A 61 -16.00 -0.10 -12.52
N VAL A 62 -15.06 0.82 -12.39
CA VAL A 62 -14.48 1.60 -13.51
C VAL A 62 -13.03 1.23 -13.79
N PHE A 63 -12.38 0.61 -12.82
CA PHE A 63 -11.02 0.11 -12.97
C PHE A 63 -10.78 -1.10 -12.07
N ARG A 64 -10.01 -2.05 -12.56
CA ARG A 64 -9.50 -3.18 -11.79
C ARG A 64 -8.14 -3.59 -12.31
N GLU A 65 -7.20 -3.72 -11.41
CA GLU A 65 -5.92 -4.37 -11.65
C GLU A 65 -5.62 -5.36 -10.53
N LEU A 66 -5.39 -6.60 -10.91
CA LEU A 66 -5.01 -7.68 -10.01
C LEU A 66 -3.54 -8.00 -10.25
N SER A 67 -2.71 -7.75 -9.26
CA SER A 67 -1.30 -8.11 -9.31
C SER A 67 -1.10 -9.60 -9.09
N ARG A 68 -0.05 -10.18 -9.68
CA ARG A 68 0.31 -11.59 -9.51
C ARG A 68 0.74 -11.90 -8.07
N ASP A 69 1.49 -10.98 -7.49
CA ASP A 69 1.98 -11.04 -6.12
C ASP A 69 2.28 -9.62 -5.59
N PHE A 70 2.86 -9.55 -4.40
CA PHE A 70 3.15 -8.28 -3.72
C PHE A 70 4.29 -7.46 -4.36
N THR A 71 5.04 -8.05 -5.29
CA THR A 71 6.13 -7.36 -6.01
C THR A 71 5.66 -6.74 -7.32
N ASP A 72 4.56 -7.23 -7.86
CA ASP A 72 3.91 -6.72 -9.07
C ASP A 72 3.13 -5.45 -8.72
N ARG A 73 3.78 -4.30 -8.86
CA ARG A 73 3.21 -3.01 -8.45
C ARG A 73 2.31 -2.44 -9.52
N THR A 74 1.15 -1.95 -9.08
CA THR A 74 0.22 -1.21 -9.93
C THR A 74 0.86 0.10 -10.39
N ASP A 75 0.71 0.40 -11.68
CA ASP A 75 0.94 1.74 -12.19
C ASP A 75 -0.24 2.63 -11.78
N ASP A 76 0.02 3.76 -11.14
CA ASP A 76 -1.02 4.65 -10.64
C ASP A 76 -1.72 5.43 -11.77
N GLU A 77 -1.07 5.68 -12.89
CA GLU A 77 -1.62 6.48 -14.00
C GLU A 77 -2.93 5.92 -14.59
N PRO A 78 -3.06 4.61 -14.86
CA PRO A 78 -4.33 4.06 -15.37
C PRO A 78 -5.49 4.20 -14.41
N VAL A 79 -5.29 3.97 -13.11
CA VAL A 79 -6.36 4.11 -12.11
C VAL A 79 -6.75 5.57 -11.91
N LEU A 80 -5.78 6.49 -11.88
CA LEU A 80 -6.04 7.93 -11.78
C LEU A 80 -6.81 8.42 -13.01
N THR A 81 -6.40 8.03 -14.22
CA THR A 81 -7.12 8.34 -15.46
C THR A 81 -8.57 7.85 -15.42
N ALA A 82 -8.81 6.62 -14.94
CA ALA A 82 -10.17 6.08 -14.85
C ALA A 82 -11.04 6.86 -13.84
N ILE A 83 -10.46 7.31 -12.74
CA ILE A 83 -11.15 8.14 -11.72
C ILE A 83 -11.43 9.54 -12.26
N GLU A 84 -10.48 10.19 -12.91
CA GLU A 84 -10.64 11.52 -13.51
C GLU A 84 -11.70 11.54 -14.61
N ALA A 85 -11.79 10.47 -15.41
CA ALA A 85 -12.82 10.31 -16.45
C ALA A 85 -14.26 10.33 -15.91
N LEU A 86 -14.46 10.13 -14.59
CA LEU A 86 -15.76 10.26 -13.96
C LEU A 86 -16.22 11.74 -13.85
N GLY A 87 -15.31 12.70 -13.99
CA GLY A 87 -15.62 14.13 -13.90
C GLY A 87 -16.21 14.58 -12.56
N LEU A 88 -15.92 13.84 -11.48
CA LEU A 88 -16.43 14.14 -10.17
C LEU A 88 -15.64 15.29 -9.51
N PRO A 89 -16.29 16.14 -8.69
CA PRO A 89 -15.58 17.16 -7.95
C PRO A 89 -14.61 16.53 -6.94
N ALA A 90 -13.49 17.20 -6.69
CA ALA A 90 -12.58 16.80 -5.64
C ALA A 90 -13.31 16.80 -4.27
N LEU A 91 -13.08 15.75 -3.51
CA LEU A 91 -13.56 15.67 -2.13
C LEU A 91 -12.67 16.49 -1.21
N PRO A 92 -13.23 17.04 -0.12
CA PRO A 92 -12.43 17.64 0.93
C PRO A 92 -11.50 16.55 1.53
N GLU A 93 -10.38 16.99 2.09
CA GLU A 93 -9.47 16.12 2.80
C GLU A 93 -10.24 15.25 3.83
N PRO A 94 -10.08 13.93 3.80
CA PRO A 94 -10.79 13.06 4.72
C PRO A 94 -10.34 13.34 6.15
N ALA A 95 -11.28 13.33 7.10
CA ALA A 95 -10.93 13.34 8.51
C ALA A 95 -10.04 12.13 8.85
N PRO A 96 -9.09 12.27 9.78
CA PRO A 96 -8.26 11.16 10.24
C PRO A 96 -9.12 9.94 10.58
N TRP A 97 -8.64 8.76 10.18
CA TRP A 97 -9.33 7.53 10.52
C TRP A 97 -9.12 7.21 12.01
N ALA A 98 -10.18 7.20 12.78
CA ALA A 98 -10.16 6.96 14.23
C ALA A 98 -11.34 6.05 14.60
N PRO A 99 -11.18 4.72 14.56
CA PRO A 99 -12.23 3.79 14.94
C PRO A 99 -12.51 3.90 16.45
N GLU A 100 -13.80 3.94 16.79
CA GLU A 100 -14.24 4.10 18.19
C GLU A 100 -13.82 2.91 19.05
N GLY A 101 -13.26 3.18 20.23
CA GLY A 101 -12.88 2.16 21.20
C GLY A 101 -11.64 1.31 20.83
N VAL A 102 -10.94 1.66 19.75
CA VAL A 102 -9.72 0.97 19.30
C VAL A 102 -8.50 1.75 19.76
N ALA A 103 -7.57 1.07 20.41
CA ALA A 103 -6.23 1.61 20.73
C ALA A 103 -5.19 1.05 19.75
N PRO A 104 -4.22 1.87 19.28
CA PRO A 104 -3.21 1.39 18.37
C PRO A 104 -2.30 0.34 19.03
N GLN A 105 -2.16 -0.81 18.39
CA GLN A 105 -1.29 -1.89 18.85
C GLN A 105 -0.49 -2.43 17.66
N PRO A 106 0.78 -2.04 17.50
CA PRO A 106 1.58 -2.48 16.38
C PRO A 106 1.82 -4.00 16.45
N SER A 107 1.71 -4.65 15.30
CA SER A 107 2.07 -6.06 15.18
C SER A 107 3.57 -6.25 15.45
N LYS A 108 3.97 -7.46 15.85
CA LYS A 108 5.39 -7.81 16.04
C LYS A 108 6.22 -7.68 14.75
N ARG A 109 5.56 -7.72 13.60
CA ARG A 109 6.16 -7.62 12.27
C ARG A 109 5.92 -6.25 11.62
N ALA A 110 5.41 -5.26 12.40
CA ALA A 110 5.13 -3.94 11.86
C ALA A 110 6.38 -3.34 11.22
N PHE A 111 6.22 -2.83 10.01
CA PHE A 111 7.27 -2.12 9.31
C PHE A 111 7.51 -0.75 9.95
N LYS A 112 8.72 -0.50 10.40
CA LYS A 112 9.08 0.71 11.14
C LYS A 112 9.79 1.72 10.25
N PRO A 113 9.67 3.05 10.51
CA PRO A 113 10.42 4.07 9.78
C PRO A 113 11.94 3.82 9.77
N SER A 114 12.51 3.31 10.86
CA SER A 114 13.93 2.94 10.92
C SER A 114 14.33 1.82 9.96
N SER A 115 13.39 0.99 9.52
CA SER A 115 13.62 -0.10 8.57
C SER A 115 13.49 0.35 7.11
N PHE A 116 12.97 1.55 6.85
CA PHE A 116 12.65 2.02 5.51
C PHE A 116 13.88 2.07 4.60
N ILE A 117 14.90 2.81 5.01
CA ILE A 117 16.13 2.96 4.20
C ILE A 117 16.83 1.62 3.94
N PRO A 118 17.13 0.77 4.95
CA PRO A 118 17.74 -0.54 4.69
C PRO A 118 16.91 -1.42 3.77
N TYR A 119 15.58 -1.42 3.93
CA TYR A 119 14.68 -2.24 3.13
C TYR A 119 14.68 -1.83 1.66
N PHE A 120 14.44 -0.54 1.36
CA PHE A 120 14.39 -0.07 -0.03
C PHE A 120 15.78 -0.05 -0.70
N ARG A 121 16.86 0.14 0.05
CA ARG A 121 18.21 -0.09 -0.49
C ARG A 121 18.43 -1.54 -0.88
N ALA A 122 17.96 -2.50 -0.07
CA ALA A 122 18.07 -3.91 -0.41
C ALA A 122 17.26 -4.25 -1.66
N ILE A 123 16.03 -3.76 -1.81
CA ILE A 123 15.23 -3.92 -3.02
C ILE A 123 16.00 -3.36 -4.23
N ARG A 124 16.44 -2.10 -4.16
CA ARG A 124 17.18 -1.44 -5.26
C ARG A 124 18.38 -2.25 -5.74
N PHE A 125 19.22 -2.72 -4.82
CA PHE A 125 20.41 -3.48 -5.20
C PHE A 125 20.10 -4.87 -5.72
N ASN A 126 19.12 -5.55 -5.11
CA ASN A 126 18.71 -6.87 -5.53
C ASN A 126 18.07 -6.84 -6.92
N THR A 127 17.15 -5.92 -7.17
CA THR A 127 16.49 -5.79 -8.48
C THR A 127 17.48 -5.39 -9.57
N MET A 128 18.42 -4.50 -9.29
CA MET A 128 19.52 -4.16 -10.20
C MET A 128 20.37 -5.37 -10.55
N ALA A 129 20.74 -6.19 -9.57
CA ALA A 129 21.57 -7.37 -9.81
C ALA A 129 20.82 -8.47 -10.55
N LEU A 130 19.53 -8.67 -10.24
CA LEU A 130 18.70 -9.69 -10.86
C LEU A 130 18.32 -9.32 -12.30
N SER A 131 17.97 -8.06 -12.58
CA SER A 131 17.61 -7.61 -13.92
C SER A 131 18.72 -7.87 -14.94
N GLN A 132 19.99 -7.78 -14.52
CA GLN A 132 21.16 -8.09 -15.39
C GLN A 132 21.31 -9.56 -15.72
N ARG A 133 20.62 -10.47 -15.00
CA ARG A 133 20.72 -11.92 -15.13
C ARG A 133 19.45 -12.54 -15.73
N MET A 134 18.36 -11.77 -15.78
CA MET A 134 17.09 -12.25 -16.33
C MET A 134 17.18 -12.41 -17.84
N VAL A 135 16.70 -13.54 -18.33
CA VAL A 135 16.63 -13.86 -19.76
C VAL A 135 15.30 -13.37 -20.33
N ASP A 136 14.21 -13.52 -19.56
CA ASP A 136 12.89 -13.03 -19.95
C ASP A 136 12.85 -11.49 -19.87
N GLU A 137 12.40 -10.86 -20.95
CA GLU A 137 12.38 -9.41 -21.07
C GLU A 137 11.32 -8.78 -20.15
N ARG A 138 10.16 -9.41 -20.04
CA ARG A 138 9.08 -8.92 -19.17
C ARG A 138 9.49 -8.94 -17.69
N ASP A 139 10.13 -10.01 -17.25
CA ASP A 139 10.61 -10.12 -15.87
C ASP A 139 11.74 -9.12 -15.61
N ARG A 140 12.58 -8.86 -16.61
CA ARG A 140 13.61 -7.81 -16.53
C ARG A 140 13.00 -6.43 -16.37
N ASP A 141 12.00 -6.09 -17.19
CA ASP A 141 11.33 -4.79 -17.15
C ASP A 141 10.61 -4.58 -15.82
N GLN A 142 10.00 -5.62 -15.26
CA GLN A 142 9.40 -5.59 -13.93
C GLN A 142 10.43 -5.26 -12.85
N LEU A 143 11.58 -5.92 -12.86
CA LEU A 143 12.66 -5.64 -11.91
C LEU A 143 13.22 -4.20 -12.04
N VAL A 144 13.29 -3.68 -13.27
CA VAL A 144 13.69 -2.27 -13.50
C VAL A 144 12.63 -1.30 -12.95
N THR A 145 11.35 -1.62 -13.08
CA THR A 145 10.26 -0.83 -12.51
C THR A 145 10.33 -0.80 -10.99
N GLU A 146 10.55 -1.95 -10.34
CA GLU A 146 10.73 -2.02 -8.89
C GLU A 146 11.99 -1.29 -8.41
N GLN A 147 13.08 -1.34 -9.18
CA GLN A 147 14.26 -0.56 -8.86
C GLN A 147 13.96 0.94 -8.84
N ARG A 148 13.28 1.46 -9.86
CA ARG A 148 12.88 2.87 -9.95
C ARG A 148 11.94 3.27 -8.82
N MET A 149 10.97 2.42 -8.49
CA MET A 149 10.08 2.63 -7.35
C MET A 149 10.88 2.74 -6.04
N ALA A 150 11.82 1.83 -5.78
CA ALA A 150 12.66 1.90 -4.60
C ALA A 150 13.52 3.17 -4.54
N GLU A 151 14.04 3.62 -5.68
CA GLU A 151 14.78 4.88 -5.81
C GLU A 151 13.91 6.10 -5.51
N SER A 152 12.67 6.12 -6.04
CA SER A 152 11.70 7.18 -5.75
C SER A 152 11.37 7.25 -4.26
N PHE A 153 11.07 6.11 -3.62
CA PHE A 153 10.79 6.07 -2.18
C PHE A 153 11.96 6.54 -1.33
N LEU A 154 13.19 6.17 -1.70
CA LEU A 154 14.38 6.65 -0.99
C LEU A 154 14.59 8.16 -1.15
N ALA A 155 14.27 8.71 -2.32
CA ALA A 155 14.42 10.13 -2.58
C ALA A 155 13.41 10.98 -1.78
N THR A 156 12.17 10.51 -1.63
CA THR A 156 11.10 11.24 -0.93
C THR A 156 11.06 10.98 0.59
N PHE A 157 11.71 9.92 1.07
CA PHE A 157 11.66 9.56 2.49
C PHE A 157 12.29 10.62 3.40
N ASP A 158 13.32 11.31 2.96
CA ASP A 158 13.94 12.37 3.75
C ASP A 158 13.02 13.59 3.88
N GLU A 159 12.22 13.90 2.87
CA GLU A 159 11.17 14.93 2.90
C GLU A 159 10.08 14.53 3.90
N TRP A 160 9.57 13.32 3.79
CA TRP A 160 8.58 12.78 4.73
C TRP A 160 9.07 12.85 6.18
N ARG A 161 10.34 12.48 6.45
CA ARG A 161 10.91 12.55 7.80
C ARG A 161 11.04 13.97 8.33
N ALA A 162 11.25 14.95 7.46
CA ALA A 162 11.32 16.34 7.86
C ALA A 162 9.95 16.88 8.30
N GLU A 163 8.88 16.41 7.67
CA GLU A 163 7.49 16.76 8.01
C GLU A 163 6.97 15.99 9.25
N HIS A 164 7.52 14.79 9.50
CA HIS A 164 7.11 13.89 10.58
C HIS A 164 8.31 13.55 11.49
N PRO A 165 8.83 14.52 12.27
CA PRO A 165 9.94 14.27 13.17
C PRO A 165 9.53 13.23 14.24
N PRO A 166 10.43 12.29 14.59
CA PRO A 166 10.14 11.29 15.62
C PRO A 166 9.84 11.98 16.95
N ASP A 167 8.76 11.57 17.61
CA ASP A 167 8.42 12.03 18.93
C ASP A 167 9.62 11.84 19.89
N GLU A 168 9.98 12.89 20.65
CA GLU A 168 11.08 12.83 21.61
C GLU A 168 10.89 11.72 22.69
N GLN A 169 9.63 11.31 22.90
CA GLN A 169 9.27 10.25 23.85
C GLN A 169 9.62 8.83 23.36
N ALA A 170 9.86 8.62 22.06
CA ALA A 170 10.28 7.32 21.51
C ALA A 170 11.79 7.06 21.64
N ARG A 171 12.56 7.98 22.24
CA ARG A 171 14.02 7.89 22.41
C ARG A 171 14.46 7.47 23.81
N SER A 172 13.54 7.28 24.73
CA SER A 172 13.77 6.79 26.10
C SER A 172 13.29 5.31 26.21
#